data_82cde873eb3abbd05f6c9e7fce52c8d7
#
_entry.id   82cde873eb3abbd05f6c9e7fce52c8d7
#
_cell.length_a   1.000
_cell.length_b   1.000
_cell.length_c   1.000
_cell.angle_alpha   90.00
_cell.angle_beta   90.00
_cell.angle_gamma   90.00
#
_symmetry.space_group_name_H-M   'P 1'
#
loop_
_entity.id
_entity.type
_entity.pdbx_description
1 polymer ?
#
loop_
_entity_poly.entity_id
_entity_poly.type
_entity_poly.pdbx_seq_one_letter_code
_entity_poly.pdbx_strand_id
1 'polypeptide(L)'
;MLGRFIRFGRFVVIGAFAVAFIVGCGKEPTITPEVTKSPYIPKQLKEQARGITVAKDAPYNCKILGEVEGKDIVGDRRDATKELLREGAMNDLLNEATYITGEGKKVVMVITKEEVLCEGVVNGVRRSVDCRFTLPKSVKDAVLTSHKIQAQVYDCGEK
;
A
#
# COMPACT_ATOMS: atom_id res chain seq x y z
N MET A 1 21.02 19.03 -67.89
CA MET A 1 22.40 18.60 -68.06
C MET A 1 22.56 17.26 -67.37
N LEU A 2 22.50 16.20 -68.12
CA LEU A 2 23.59 15.26 -68.49
C LEU A 2 24.28 14.72 -67.23
N GLY A 3 24.29 13.51 -66.93
CA GLY A 3 24.44 12.23 -67.57
C GLY A 3 25.37 11.45 -66.67
N ARG A 4 25.25 10.21 -66.43
CA ARG A 4 25.77 9.08 -67.20
C ARG A 4 25.56 7.77 -66.44
N PHE A 5 25.01 6.85 -67.18
CA PHE A 5 25.06 5.40 -66.94
C PHE A 5 26.47 4.86 -66.66
N ILE A 6 26.58 3.85 -65.79
CA ILE A 6 27.51 2.74 -66.00
C ILE A 6 26.82 1.44 -65.54
N ARG A 7 26.64 0.54 -66.57
CA ARG A 7 26.37 -0.90 -66.40
C ARG A 7 27.71 -1.62 -66.19
N PHE A 8 27.68 -2.74 -65.49
CA PHE A 8 28.45 -4.00 -65.61
C PHE A 8 28.44 -4.66 -64.30
N GLY A 9 28.23 -5.93 -64.06
CA GLY A 9 28.25 -7.11 -64.92
C GLY A 9 27.87 -8.33 -64.11
N ARG A 10 27.31 -9.26 -64.79
CA ARG A 10 26.89 -10.60 -64.31
C ARG A 10 28.09 -11.38 -63.75
N PHE A 11 27.91 -12.02 -62.56
CA PHE A 11 28.54 -13.31 -62.26
C PHE A 11 27.53 -14.21 -61.53
N VAL A 12 27.16 -15.26 -62.22
CA VAL A 12 26.44 -16.42 -61.72
C VAL A 12 27.48 -17.35 -61.11
N VAL A 13 27.33 -17.63 -59.83
CA VAL A 13 27.98 -18.81 -59.21
C VAL A 13 26.90 -19.62 -58.51
N ILE A 14 26.57 -20.73 -59.13
CA ILE A 14 25.74 -21.77 -58.57
C ILE A 14 26.60 -22.58 -57.60
N GLY A 15 26.37 -22.43 -56.30
CA GLY A 15 26.94 -23.28 -55.26
C GLY A 15 25.81 -23.91 -54.47
N ALA A 16 25.50 -25.17 -54.82
CA ALA A 16 24.57 -25.97 -54.02
C ALA A 16 25.23 -26.38 -52.69
N PHE A 17 24.84 -25.74 -51.60
CA PHE A 17 25.11 -26.23 -50.26
C PHE A 17 23.82 -26.73 -49.64
N ALA A 18 23.70 -28.05 -49.57
CA ALA A 18 22.69 -28.75 -48.77
C ALA A 18 23.05 -28.52 -47.30
N VAL A 19 22.37 -27.57 -46.63
CA VAL A 19 22.44 -27.44 -45.17
C VAL A 19 21.30 -28.24 -44.58
N ALA A 20 21.65 -29.35 -43.95
CA ALA A 20 20.74 -30.14 -43.14
C ALA A 20 20.32 -29.30 -41.94
N PHE A 21 19.08 -28.80 -41.94
CA PHE A 21 18.45 -28.22 -40.74
C PHE A 21 18.12 -29.32 -39.76
N ILE A 22 18.98 -29.46 -38.74
CA ILE A 22 18.62 -30.18 -37.52
C ILE A 22 17.66 -29.29 -36.78
N VAL A 23 16.34 -29.60 -36.85
CA VAL A 23 15.30 -28.97 -36.02
C VAL A 23 15.49 -29.52 -34.61
N GLY A 24 16.35 -28.90 -33.84
CA GLY A 24 16.39 -29.08 -32.39
C GLY A 24 15.19 -28.35 -31.80
N CYS A 25 14.17 -29.11 -31.35
CA CYS A 25 13.14 -28.58 -30.45
C CYS A 25 13.79 -28.23 -29.11
N GLY A 26 14.47 -27.09 -29.06
CA GLY A 26 14.83 -26.43 -27.81
C GLY A 26 13.56 -25.82 -27.23
N LYS A 27 13.05 -26.38 -26.12
CA LYS A 27 12.09 -25.66 -25.28
C LYS A 27 12.79 -24.38 -24.81
N GLU A 28 12.39 -23.25 -25.36
CA GLU A 28 12.76 -21.95 -24.79
C GLU A 28 12.28 -21.93 -23.33
N PRO A 29 13.16 -21.61 -22.36
CA PRO A 29 12.71 -21.39 -21.00
C PRO A 29 11.78 -20.17 -21.04
N THR A 30 10.49 -20.40 -20.80
CA THR A 30 9.52 -19.33 -20.61
C THR A 30 9.92 -18.63 -19.32
N ILE A 31 10.70 -17.55 -19.43
CA ILE A 31 10.97 -16.64 -18.33
C ILE A 31 9.66 -15.89 -18.08
N THR A 32 8.84 -16.46 -17.20
CA THR A 32 7.71 -15.74 -16.65
C THR A 32 8.31 -14.61 -15.81
N PRO A 33 8.08 -13.33 -16.13
CA PRO A 33 8.56 -12.25 -15.28
C PRO A 33 7.91 -12.44 -13.92
N GLU A 34 8.73 -12.77 -12.92
CA GLU A 34 8.31 -12.75 -11.54
C GLU A 34 7.96 -11.30 -11.20
N VAL A 35 6.65 -11.01 -11.15
CA VAL A 35 6.15 -9.69 -10.73
C VAL A 35 6.52 -9.55 -9.25
N THR A 36 7.69 -9.01 -8.99
CA THR A 36 8.13 -8.64 -7.65
C THR A 36 7.17 -7.56 -7.18
N LYS A 37 6.17 -7.93 -6.38
CA LYS A 37 5.27 -6.96 -5.75
C LYS A 37 6.12 -6.03 -4.88
N SER A 38 6.00 -4.73 -5.09
CA SER A 38 6.66 -3.73 -4.26
C SER A 38 6.28 -3.97 -2.79
N PRO A 39 7.19 -3.75 -1.83
CA PRO A 39 6.88 -3.93 -0.41
C PRO A 39 5.72 -3.01 0.02
N TYR A 40 5.01 -3.44 1.06
CA TYR A 40 3.98 -2.61 1.66
C TYR A 40 4.61 -1.34 2.26
N ILE A 41 4.04 -0.18 1.95
CA ILE A 41 4.47 1.12 2.46
C ILE A 41 3.29 1.73 3.20
N PRO A 42 3.41 2.02 4.51
CA PRO A 42 2.39 2.72 5.29
C PRO A 42 2.06 4.09 4.70
N LYS A 43 0.85 4.58 4.92
CA LYS A 43 0.49 5.97 4.61
C LYS A 43 1.46 6.94 5.27
N GLN A 44 1.86 7.98 4.54
CA GLN A 44 2.89 8.91 5.00
C GLN A 44 2.28 10.06 5.81
N LEU A 45 2.99 10.47 6.86
CA LEU A 45 2.64 11.65 7.66
C LEU A 45 2.96 12.93 6.88
N LYS A 46 1.95 13.80 6.71
CA LYS A 46 2.11 15.12 6.10
C LYS A 46 2.82 16.09 7.06
N GLU A 47 3.53 17.06 6.51
CA GLU A 47 4.27 18.04 7.30
C GLU A 47 3.38 18.80 8.30
N GLN A 48 2.18 19.22 7.86
CA GLN A 48 1.21 19.95 8.68
C GLN A 48 0.74 19.15 9.91
N ALA A 49 0.74 17.81 9.81
CA ALA A 49 0.27 16.92 10.86
C ALA A 49 1.31 16.68 11.98
N ARG A 50 2.58 17.00 11.76
CA ARG A 50 3.69 16.75 12.73
C ARG A 50 3.56 17.51 14.04
N GLY A 51 2.80 18.59 14.07
CA GLY A 51 2.58 19.40 15.26
C GLY A 51 1.48 18.89 16.18
N ILE A 52 0.74 17.85 15.78
CA ILE A 52 -0.37 17.29 16.54
C ILE A 52 0.17 16.30 17.58
N THR A 53 -0.24 16.47 18.85
CA THR A 53 0.16 15.58 19.94
C THR A 53 -0.90 14.54 20.21
N VAL A 54 -0.52 13.28 20.37
CA VAL A 54 -1.40 12.22 20.83
C VAL A 54 -1.23 12.04 22.34
N ALA A 55 -2.30 12.24 23.09
CA ALA A 55 -2.33 12.07 24.55
C ALA A 55 -3.07 10.81 24.94
N LYS A 56 -2.82 10.31 26.14
CA LYS A 56 -3.51 9.15 26.70
C LYS A 56 -4.90 9.51 27.22
N ASP A 57 -5.01 10.68 27.84
CA ASP A 57 -6.22 11.15 28.49
C ASP A 57 -6.66 12.51 27.91
N ALA A 58 -7.94 12.83 28.04
CA ALA A 58 -8.49 14.10 27.62
C ALA A 58 -7.79 15.27 28.33
N PRO A 59 -7.27 16.25 27.55
CA PRO A 59 -6.56 17.38 28.13
C PRO A 59 -7.54 18.29 28.90
N TYR A 60 -7.08 18.82 30.02
CA TYR A 60 -7.88 19.74 30.83
C TYR A 60 -7.94 21.12 30.16
N ASN A 61 -9.11 21.78 30.21
CA ASN A 61 -9.37 23.10 29.65
C ASN A 61 -9.17 23.24 28.13
N CYS A 62 -9.24 22.16 27.37
CA CYS A 62 -9.23 22.19 25.89
C CYS A 62 -10.65 22.05 25.33
N LYS A 63 -10.91 22.70 24.21
CA LYS A 63 -12.20 22.62 23.50
C LYS A 63 -12.18 21.42 22.57
N ILE A 64 -13.23 20.60 22.61
CA ILE A 64 -13.42 19.54 21.61
C ILE A 64 -13.72 20.17 20.26
N LEU A 65 -12.95 19.78 19.24
CA LEU A 65 -13.16 20.20 17.85
C LEU A 65 -14.02 19.21 17.06
N GLY A 66 -13.87 17.90 17.36
CA GLY A 66 -14.58 16.84 16.68
C GLY A 66 -13.91 15.50 16.82
N GLU A 67 -14.36 14.55 16.01
CA GLU A 67 -13.78 13.21 15.90
C GLU A 67 -13.17 13.02 14.51
N VAL A 68 -12.08 12.27 14.45
CA VAL A 68 -11.41 11.87 13.22
C VAL A 68 -11.16 10.37 13.19
N GLU A 69 -11.07 9.83 12.01
CA GLU A 69 -10.77 8.43 11.76
C GLU A 69 -9.60 8.33 10.80
N GLY A 70 -8.61 7.52 11.16
CA GLY A 70 -7.53 7.12 10.27
C GLY A 70 -7.60 5.63 9.98
N LYS A 71 -7.26 5.25 8.76
CA LYS A 71 -7.31 3.87 8.30
C LYS A 71 -6.18 3.56 7.34
N ASP A 72 -5.58 2.38 7.49
CA ASP A 72 -4.72 1.82 6.47
C ASP A 72 -5.14 0.39 6.10
N ILE A 73 -4.87 -0.03 4.87
CA ILE A 73 -5.34 -1.29 4.30
C ILE A 73 -4.19 -2.07 3.66
N VAL A 74 -4.22 -3.38 3.79
CA VAL A 74 -3.24 -4.27 3.17
C VAL A 74 -3.31 -4.22 1.65
N GLY A 75 -4.51 -4.12 1.09
CA GLY A 75 -4.73 -4.28 -0.34
C GLY A 75 -4.39 -5.70 -0.81
N ASP A 76 -3.60 -5.81 -1.86
CA ASP A 76 -3.11 -7.07 -2.41
C ASP A 76 -1.70 -7.47 -1.91
N ARG A 77 -1.15 -6.76 -0.91
CA ARG A 77 0.20 -6.94 -0.37
C ARG A 77 0.19 -7.81 0.86
N ARG A 78 0.93 -8.93 0.80
CA ARG A 78 0.97 -9.94 1.86
C ARG A 78 2.04 -9.70 2.93
N ASP A 79 2.93 -8.75 2.70
CA ASP A 79 4.03 -8.37 3.59
C ASP A 79 3.65 -7.27 4.59
N ALA A 80 2.41 -6.77 4.55
CA ALA A 80 1.89 -5.84 5.53
C ALA A 80 1.76 -6.52 6.90
N THR A 81 2.36 -5.91 7.92
CA THR A 81 2.21 -6.34 9.32
C THR A 81 1.20 -5.47 10.06
N LYS A 82 0.74 -5.92 11.24
CA LYS A 82 -0.15 -5.11 12.10
C LYS A 82 0.50 -3.79 12.50
N GLU A 83 1.81 -3.81 12.74
CA GLU A 83 2.60 -2.65 13.14
C GLU A 83 2.68 -1.62 12.01
N LEU A 84 2.98 -2.05 10.78
CA LEU A 84 3.02 -1.17 9.61
C LEU A 84 1.65 -0.57 9.28
N LEU A 85 0.59 -1.38 9.38
CA LEU A 85 -0.78 -0.89 9.19
C LEU A 85 -1.18 0.11 10.30
N ARG A 86 -0.75 -0.13 11.53
CA ARG A 86 -0.98 0.80 12.62
C ARG A 86 -0.28 2.13 12.40
N GLU A 87 0.98 2.08 11.95
CA GLU A 87 1.73 3.28 11.57
C GLU A 87 1.00 4.08 10.50
N GLY A 88 0.60 3.42 9.41
CA GLY A 88 -0.15 4.06 8.33
C GLY A 88 -1.50 4.61 8.77
N ALA A 89 -2.25 3.88 9.60
CA ALA A 89 -3.53 4.34 10.15
C ALA A 89 -3.35 5.54 11.10
N MET A 90 -2.26 5.57 11.89
CA MET A 90 -1.92 6.70 12.75
C MET A 90 -1.54 7.92 11.93
N ASN A 91 -0.72 7.76 10.90
CA ASN A 91 -0.35 8.85 9.99
C ASN A 91 -1.58 9.41 9.28
N ASP A 92 -2.49 8.55 8.83
CA ASP A 92 -3.76 8.95 8.23
C ASP A 92 -4.62 9.74 9.22
N LEU A 93 -4.76 9.25 10.45
CA LEU A 93 -5.50 9.92 11.52
C LEU A 93 -4.97 11.34 11.80
N LEU A 94 -3.66 11.49 11.91
CA LEU A 94 -3.00 12.78 12.10
C LEU A 94 -3.23 13.71 10.91
N ASN A 95 -3.16 13.17 9.68
CA ASN A 95 -3.44 13.92 8.47
C ASN A 95 -4.90 14.40 8.41
N GLU A 96 -5.86 13.54 8.78
CA GLU A 96 -7.29 13.90 8.84
C GLU A 96 -7.57 14.99 9.88
N ALA A 97 -6.88 14.94 11.02
CA ALA A 97 -7.03 15.97 12.04
C ALA A 97 -6.65 17.37 11.55
N THR A 98 -5.75 17.50 10.60
CA THR A 98 -5.37 18.82 10.04
C THR A 98 -6.53 19.55 9.35
N TYR A 99 -7.54 18.83 8.86
CA TYR A 99 -8.70 19.42 8.18
C TYR A 99 -9.71 20.10 9.13
N ILE A 100 -9.72 19.69 10.40
CA ILE A 100 -10.62 20.25 11.40
C ILE A 100 -9.90 21.20 12.38
N THR A 101 -8.57 21.29 12.29
CA THR A 101 -7.73 22.15 13.13
C THR A 101 -7.26 23.35 12.33
N GLY A 102 -7.42 24.57 12.85
CA GLY A 102 -6.81 25.75 12.24
C GLY A 102 -5.29 25.79 12.40
N GLU A 103 -4.63 26.61 11.58
CA GLU A 103 -3.20 26.86 11.71
C GLU A 103 -2.86 27.55 13.06
N GLY A 104 -1.65 27.32 13.58
CA GLY A 104 -1.13 27.98 14.76
C GLY A 104 -1.67 27.50 16.10
N LYS A 105 -2.58 26.53 16.12
CA LYS A 105 -3.18 26.02 17.36
C LYS A 105 -2.42 24.85 17.95
N LYS A 106 -2.45 24.75 19.28
CA LYS A 106 -1.99 23.56 20.00
C LYS A 106 -3.07 22.49 19.99
N VAL A 107 -2.89 21.49 19.13
CA VAL A 107 -3.84 20.41 18.93
C VAL A 107 -3.40 19.16 19.69
N VAL A 108 -4.33 18.58 20.42
CA VAL A 108 -4.15 17.30 21.13
C VAL A 108 -5.22 16.33 20.66
N MET A 109 -4.84 15.09 20.41
CA MET A 109 -5.77 14.01 20.11
C MET A 109 -5.75 12.94 21.20
N VAL A 110 -6.91 12.32 21.43
CA VAL A 110 -7.04 11.17 22.30
C VAL A 110 -7.71 10.04 21.53
N ILE A 111 -7.02 8.91 21.45
CA ILE A 111 -7.54 7.73 20.76
C ILE A 111 -8.71 7.19 21.56
N THR A 112 -9.87 7.08 20.93
CA THR A 112 -11.11 6.57 21.53
C THR A 112 -11.38 5.12 21.15
N LYS A 113 -10.92 4.70 19.95
CA LYS A 113 -11.13 3.34 19.46
C LYS A 113 -10.01 2.92 18.53
N GLU A 114 -9.64 1.65 18.61
CA GLU A 114 -8.68 1.03 17.71
C GLU A 114 -9.18 -0.36 17.31
N GLU A 115 -9.17 -0.67 16.01
CA GLU A 115 -9.65 -1.93 15.45
C GLU A 115 -8.62 -2.47 14.46
N VAL A 116 -8.30 -3.75 14.57
CA VAL A 116 -7.51 -4.49 13.58
C VAL A 116 -8.44 -5.50 12.92
N LEU A 117 -8.67 -5.35 11.63
CA LEU A 117 -9.61 -6.19 10.91
C LEU A 117 -8.88 -7.27 10.11
N CYS A 118 -9.39 -8.48 10.25
CA CYS A 118 -9.02 -9.63 9.43
C CYS A 118 -10.25 -10.16 8.71
N GLU A 119 -10.07 -10.73 7.53
CA GLU A 119 -11.05 -11.61 6.93
C GLU A 119 -10.75 -13.06 7.32
N GLY A 120 -11.74 -13.75 7.86
CA GLY A 120 -11.62 -15.15 8.24
C GLY A 120 -12.90 -15.94 7.93
N VAL A 121 -12.82 -17.25 7.96
CA VAL A 121 -13.97 -18.15 7.80
C VAL A 121 -14.55 -18.50 9.14
N VAL A 122 -15.81 -18.09 9.38
CA VAL A 122 -16.59 -18.38 10.59
C VAL A 122 -17.82 -19.19 10.19
N ASN A 123 -17.95 -20.41 10.69
CA ASN A 123 -19.05 -21.31 10.34
C ASN A 123 -19.21 -21.49 8.82
N GLY A 124 -18.11 -21.62 8.07
CA GLY A 124 -18.10 -21.79 6.62
C GLY A 124 -18.34 -20.52 5.82
N VAL A 125 -18.56 -19.37 6.44
CA VAL A 125 -18.79 -18.09 5.76
C VAL A 125 -17.61 -17.13 6.01
N ARG A 126 -17.12 -16.49 4.95
CA ARG A 126 -16.09 -15.46 5.05
C ARG A 126 -16.67 -14.18 5.67
N ARG A 127 -16.04 -13.69 6.73
CA ARG A 127 -16.48 -12.49 7.48
C ARG A 127 -15.29 -11.68 7.96
N SER A 128 -15.53 -10.38 8.14
CA SER A 128 -14.61 -9.50 8.85
C SER A 128 -14.70 -9.77 10.36
N VAL A 129 -13.54 -9.91 11.00
CA VAL A 129 -13.39 -10.16 12.45
C VAL A 129 -12.34 -9.22 13.02
N ASP A 130 -12.53 -8.77 14.25
CA ASP A 130 -11.50 -8.03 14.97
C ASP A 130 -10.39 -9.00 15.42
N CYS A 131 -9.18 -8.77 14.93
CA CYS A 131 -8.03 -9.60 15.20
C CYS A 131 -6.91 -8.89 15.98
N ARG A 132 -7.26 -7.87 16.77
CA ARG A 132 -6.31 -7.24 17.72
C ARG A 132 -5.78 -8.27 18.71
N PHE A 133 -6.64 -9.16 19.14
CA PHE A 133 -6.33 -10.23 20.10
C PHE A 133 -6.25 -11.59 19.40
N THR A 134 -5.95 -12.62 20.17
CA THR A 134 -5.96 -14.00 19.69
C THR A 134 -7.38 -14.37 19.22
N LEU A 135 -7.48 -14.80 17.97
CA LEU A 135 -8.75 -15.20 17.39
C LEU A 135 -9.25 -16.53 18.00
N PRO A 136 -10.58 -16.68 18.17
CA PRO A 136 -11.19 -17.95 18.57
C PRO A 136 -10.86 -19.06 17.58
N LYS A 137 -10.78 -20.32 18.05
CA LYS A 137 -10.52 -21.50 17.21
C LYS A 137 -11.58 -21.73 16.12
N SER A 138 -12.75 -21.13 16.25
CA SER A 138 -13.82 -21.14 15.25
C SER A 138 -13.52 -20.29 14.02
N VAL A 139 -12.56 -19.36 14.10
CA VAL A 139 -12.12 -18.53 12.97
C VAL A 139 -10.96 -19.24 12.29
N LYS A 140 -11.14 -19.59 11.01
CA LYS A 140 -10.12 -20.24 10.18
C LYS A 140 -9.63 -19.28 9.10
N ASP A 141 -8.42 -19.51 8.61
CA ASP A 141 -7.84 -18.83 7.46
C ASP A 141 -7.91 -17.29 7.55
N ALA A 142 -7.67 -16.76 8.75
CA ALA A 142 -7.73 -15.33 9.00
C ALA A 142 -6.55 -14.60 8.33
N VAL A 143 -6.87 -13.63 7.49
CA VAL A 143 -5.91 -12.78 6.77
C VAL A 143 -6.12 -11.33 7.18
N LEU A 144 -5.05 -10.65 7.57
CA LEU A 144 -5.06 -9.23 7.93
C LEU A 144 -5.53 -8.38 6.74
N THR A 145 -6.44 -7.44 6.98
CA THR A 145 -7.01 -6.58 5.94
C THR A 145 -6.82 -5.09 6.17
N SER A 146 -7.00 -4.63 7.41
CA SER A 146 -6.85 -3.20 7.71
C SER A 146 -6.64 -2.93 9.20
N HIS A 147 -6.13 -1.73 9.47
CA HIS A 147 -6.09 -1.12 10.80
C HIS A 147 -6.85 0.20 10.76
N LYS A 148 -7.67 0.45 11.77
CA LYS A 148 -8.54 1.62 11.88
C LYS A 148 -8.41 2.20 13.28
N ILE A 149 -8.25 3.52 13.37
CA ILE A 149 -8.09 4.27 14.62
C ILE A 149 -9.07 5.44 14.61
N GLN A 150 -9.79 5.63 15.70
CA GLN A 150 -10.65 6.80 15.91
C GLN A 150 -10.11 7.61 17.08
N ALA A 151 -10.18 8.92 16.97
CA ALA A 151 -9.73 9.83 18.02
C ALA A 151 -10.60 11.06 18.12
N GLN A 152 -10.68 11.58 19.33
CA GLN A 152 -11.26 12.88 19.62
C GLN A 152 -10.17 13.95 19.57
N VAL A 153 -10.45 15.08 18.92
CA VAL A 153 -9.51 16.17 18.69
C VAL A 153 -9.85 17.38 19.54
N TYR A 154 -8.85 17.96 20.18
CA TYR A 154 -8.95 19.06 21.11
C TYR A 154 -8.10 20.24 20.69
N ASP A 155 -8.67 21.45 20.79
CA ASP A 155 -7.96 22.73 20.71
C ASP A 155 -7.57 23.18 22.10
N CYS A 156 -6.29 23.28 22.39
CA CYS A 156 -5.74 23.72 23.66
C CYS A 156 -5.21 25.18 23.64
N GLY A 157 -5.69 25.98 22.70
CA GLY A 157 -5.30 27.37 22.55
C GLY A 157 -4.14 27.60 21.57
N GLU A 158 -3.58 28.80 21.60
CA GLU A 158 -2.43 29.17 20.79
C GLU A 158 -1.13 28.58 21.35
N LYS A 159 -0.17 28.36 20.44
CA LYS A 159 1.18 27.89 20.80
C LYS A 159 2.02 29.03 21.35
#